data_48f2f113daa56821da8b1d972fd1531e
#
_entry.id   48f2f113daa56821da8b1d972fd1531e
#
_cell.length_a   1.000
_cell.length_b   1.000
_cell.length_c   1.000
_cell.angle_alpha   90.00
_cell.angle_beta   90.00
_cell.angle_gamma   90.00
#
_symmetry.space_group_name_H-M   'P 1'
#
loop_
_entity.id
_entity.type
_entity.pdbx_description
1 polymer ?
#
loop_
_entity_poly.entity_id
_entity_poly.type
_entity_poly.pdbx_seq_one_letter_code
_entity_poly.pdbx_strand_id
1 'polypeptide(L)'
;QLQICEEFCWAVSPFSGAIVEESSLKITGIDLDDPARIQLEEKAAINSLFKLIRKRIKSEECTRAILVAHNASFDQGFLHAACDRSEIKRNPFHPFSTIDTVSLAAIAFGHTVLSESCNRAGLEFDQSKAHQAAYDANRTAALFCKIVNESNFEFLSERDATRKD
;
A
#
# COMPACT_ATOMS: atom_id res chain seq x y z
N GLN A 1 -3.16 10.55 -16.82
CA GLN A 1 -3.93 10.29 -15.59
C GLN A 1 -3.39 9.05 -14.90
N LEU A 2 -3.28 9.10 -13.55
CA LEU A 2 -2.95 7.93 -12.74
C LEU A 2 -4.13 6.96 -12.68
N GLN A 3 -3.82 5.66 -12.69
CA GLN A 3 -4.81 4.59 -12.57
C GLN A 3 -4.19 3.38 -11.85
N ILE A 4 -5.05 2.57 -11.24
CA ILE A 4 -4.65 1.28 -10.67
C ILE A 4 -4.36 0.35 -11.86
N CYS A 5 -3.14 -0.17 -11.94
CA CYS A 5 -2.71 -1.04 -13.05
C CYS A 5 -2.87 -2.53 -12.73
N GLU A 6 -2.54 -2.92 -11.51
CA GLU A 6 -2.56 -4.32 -11.06
C GLU A 6 -2.88 -4.39 -9.57
N GLU A 7 -3.53 -5.45 -9.17
CA GLU A 7 -3.84 -5.76 -7.77
C GLU A 7 -3.35 -7.17 -7.43
N PHE A 8 -2.75 -7.30 -6.26
CA PHE A 8 -2.28 -8.57 -5.72
C PHE A 8 -2.68 -8.69 -4.25
N CYS A 9 -3.08 -9.87 -3.84
CA CYS A 9 -3.39 -10.17 -2.46
C CYS A 9 -2.83 -11.56 -2.11
N TRP A 10 -2.15 -11.65 -0.98
CA TRP A 10 -1.69 -12.90 -0.40
C TRP A 10 -2.06 -12.96 1.06
N ALA A 11 -2.51 -14.12 1.52
CA ALA A 11 -2.54 -14.43 2.93
C ALA A 11 -1.12 -14.78 3.38
N VAL A 12 -0.68 -14.18 4.48
CA VAL A 12 0.64 -14.44 5.06
C VAL A 12 0.44 -15.16 6.39
N SER A 13 1.20 -16.23 6.61
CA SER A 13 1.20 -16.92 7.89
C SER A 13 1.93 -16.10 8.94
N PRO A 14 1.51 -16.14 10.22
CA PRO A 14 2.28 -15.56 11.31
C PRO A 14 3.70 -16.14 11.33
N PHE A 15 4.70 -15.30 11.54
CA PHE A 15 6.08 -15.76 11.70
C PHE A 15 6.27 -16.45 13.05
N SER A 16 7.30 -17.29 13.16
CA SER A 16 7.59 -18.00 14.42
C SER A 16 7.82 -17.03 15.57
N GLY A 17 7.05 -17.19 16.65
CA GLY A 17 7.07 -16.29 17.80
C GLY A 17 6.20 -15.04 17.67
N ALA A 18 5.39 -14.93 16.61
CA ALA A 18 4.42 -13.85 16.50
C ALA A 18 3.36 -13.93 17.60
N ILE A 19 3.06 -12.79 18.21
CA ILE A 19 1.91 -12.67 19.11
C ILE A 19 0.69 -12.33 18.26
N VAL A 20 -0.30 -13.21 18.28
CA VAL A 20 -1.57 -13.02 17.57
C VAL A 20 -2.62 -12.57 18.58
N GLU A 21 -3.15 -11.36 18.37
CA GLU A 21 -4.19 -10.81 19.23
C GLU A 21 -5.57 -11.12 18.68
N GLU A 22 -6.43 -11.73 19.49
CA GLU A 22 -7.82 -12.04 19.11
C GLU A 22 -8.63 -10.81 18.71
N SER A 23 -8.36 -9.66 19.35
CA SER A 23 -9.01 -8.39 19.00
C SER A 23 -8.72 -7.99 17.55
N SER A 24 -7.48 -8.18 17.09
CA SER A 24 -7.06 -7.90 15.72
C SER A 24 -7.71 -8.86 14.72
N LEU A 25 -7.79 -10.15 15.05
CA LEU A 25 -8.47 -11.14 14.21
C LEU A 25 -9.96 -10.82 14.06
N LYS A 26 -10.63 -10.41 15.14
CA LYS A 26 -12.04 -10.00 15.11
C LYS A 26 -12.28 -8.78 14.22
N ILE A 27 -11.39 -7.80 14.23
CA ILE A 27 -11.50 -6.59 13.41
C ILE A 27 -11.28 -6.90 11.93
N THR A 28 -10.24 -7.69 11.62
CA THR A 28 -9.87 -8.03 10.25
C THR A 28 -10.71 -9.15 9.63
N GLY A 29 -11.41 -9.92 10.46
CA GLY A 29 -12.16 -11.10 10.03
C GLY A 29 -11.26 -12.25 9.57
N ILE A 30 -9.99 -12.25 9.98
CA ILE A 30 -9.03 -13.30 9.59
C ILE A 30 -9.24 -14.52 10.47
N ASP A 31 -9.56 -15.66 9.85
CA ASP A 31 -9.50 -16.98 10.46
C ASP A 31 -8.19 -17.66 10.05
N LEU A 32 -7.31 -17.88 11.01
CA LEU A 32 -6.01 -18.52 10.78
C LEU A 32 -6.13 -20.04 10.63
N ASP A 33 -7.22 -20.63 11.14
CA ASP A 33 -7.48 -22.07 11.12
C ASP A 33 -8.31 -22.50 9.91
N ASP A 34 -8.74 -21.55 9.06
CA ASP A 34 -9.49 -21.84 7.85
C ASP A 34 -8.62 -22.67 6.88
N PRO A 35 -8.99 -23.95 6.59
CA PRO A 35 -8.24 -24.82 5.70
C PRO A 35 -8.24 -24.33 4.23
N ALA A 36 -9.17 -23.48 3.85
CA ALA A 36 -9.23 -22.87 2.52
C ALA A 36 -8.25 -21.68 2.37
N ARG A 37 -7.70 -21.18 3.47
CA ARG A 37 -6.78 -20.07 3.50
C ARG A 37 -5.37 -20.53 3.08
N ILE A 38 -5.07 -20.47 1.80
CA ILE A 38 -3.71 -20.72 1.29
C ILE A 38 -2.81 -19.56 1.74
N GLN A 39 -1.86 -19.88 2.60
CA GLN A 39 -0.95 -18.90 3.20
C GLN A 39 0.47 -19.04 2.64
N LEU A 40 1.14 -17.90 2.50
CA LEU A 40 2.56 -17.84 2.19
C LEU A 40 3.35 -17.55 3.46
N GLU A 41 4.53 -18.11 3.56
CA GLU A 41 5.55 -17.67 4.50
C GLU A 41 5.90 -16.19 4.27
N GLU A 42 6.15 -15.43 5.36
CA GLU A 42 6.45 -13.99 5.27
C GLU A 42 7.55 -13.68 4.24
N LYS A 43 8.65 -14.42 4.27
CA LYS A 43 9.76 -14.25 3.32
C LYS A 43 9.35 -14.49 1.87
N ALA A 44 8.51 -15.48 1.62
CA ALA A 44 8.01 -15.79 0.29
C ALA A 44 7.07 -14.69 -0.23
N ALA A 45 6.19 -14.19 0.63
CA ALA A 45 5.28 -13.09 0.31
C ALA A 45 6.04 -11.80 -0.04
N ILE A 46 7.01 -11.38 0.80
CA ILE A 46 7.83 -10.20 0.55
C ILE A 46 8.66 -10.33 -0.73
N ASN A 47 9.27 -11.49 -0.98
CA ASN A 47 10.02 -11.72 -2.21
C ASN A 47 9.12 -11.66 -3.46
N SER A 48 7.89 -12.18 -3.38
CA SER A 48 6.91 -12.12 -4.46
C SER A 48 6.51 -10.67 -4.75
N LEU A 49 6.18 -9.90 -3.72
CA LEU A 49 5.89 -8.47 -3.83
C LEU A 49 7.07 -7.71 -4.47
N PHE A 50 8.28 -7.89 -3.96
CA PHE A 50 9.45 -7.18 -4.44
C PHE A 50 9.84 -7.57 -5.88
N LYS A 51 9.57 -8.80 -6.29
CA LYS A 51 9.77 -9.25 -7.69
C LYS A 51 8.84 -8.49 -8.64
N LEU A 52 7.56 -8.33 -8.27
CA LEU A 52 6.58 -7.58 -9.05
C LEU A 52 6.96 -6.11 -9.16
N ILE A 53 7.30 -5.48 -8.03
CA ILE A 53 7.71 -4.07 -8.00
C ILE A 53 8.96 -3.83 -8.85
N ARG A 54 10.00 -4.68 -8.73
CA ARG A 54 11.22 -4.55 -9.56
C ARG A 54 10.94 -4.71 -11.04
N LYS A 55 10.00 -5.61 -11.41
CA LYS A 55 9.57 -5.76 -12.79
C LYS A 55 8.97 -4.44 -13.30
N ARG A 56 8.12 -3.79 -12.51
CA ARG A 56 7.51 -2.50 -12.87
C ARG A 56 8.53 -1.37 -12.91
N ILE A 57 9.37 -1.23 -11.90
CA ILE A 57 10.48 -0.25 -11.91
C ILE A 57 11.27 -0.35 -13.21
N LYS A 58 11.58 -1.58 -13.66
CA LYS A 58 12.34 -1.79 -14.90
C LYS A 58 11.53 -1.43 -16.14
N SER A 59 10.24 -1.80 -16.22
CA SER A 59 9.40 -1.52 -17.39
C SER A 59 9.11 -0.02 -17.55
N GLU A 60 9.00 0.70 -16.44
CA GLU A 60 8.71 2.15 -16.42
C GLU A 60 10.00 2.99 -16.40
N GLU A 61 11.18 2.35 -16.51
CA GLU A 61 12.49 3.00 -16.48
C GLU A 61 12.73 3.88 -15.24
N CYS A 62 12.10 3.51 -14.12
CA CYS A 62 12.24 4.19 -12.84
C CYS A 62 13.43 3.66 -12.04
N THR A 63 13.86 4.41 -11.03
CA THR A 63 14.96 4.00 -10.12
C THR A 63 14.45 3.35 -8.85
N ARG A 64 13.28 3.74 -8.37
CA ARG A 64 12.66 3.32 -7.11
C ARG A 64 11.14 3.32 -7.22
N ALA A 65 10.49 2.54 -6.35
CA ALA A 65 9.07 2.68 -6.06
C ALA A 65 8.86 3.62 -4.87
N ILE A 66 7.76 4.34 -4.85
CA ILE A 66 7.30 5.09 -3.68
C ILE A 66 6.12 4.34 -3.06
N LEU A 67 6.20 4.08 -1.77
CA LEU A 67 5.08 3.50 -1.02
C LEU A 67 4.00 4.57 -0.84
N VAL A 68 2.79 4.26 -1.26
CA VAL A 68 1.59 5.06 -1.02
C VAL A 68 0.67 4.27 -0.10
N ALA A 69 0.31 4.83 1.04
CA ALA A 69 -0.62 4.17 1.97
C ALA A 69 -1.42 5.20 2.77
N HIS A 70 -2.44 4.74 3.49
CA HIS A 70 -3.24 5.56 4.40
C HIS A 70 -2.71 5.39 5.82
N ASN A 71 -1.97 6.37 6.34
CA ASN A 71 -1.03 6.28 7.47
C ASN A 71 0.24 5.49 7.09
N ALA A 72 0.94 5.96 6.08
CA ALA A 72 2.03 5.26 5.40
C ALA A 72 3.20 4.84 6.32
N SER A 73 3.40 5.51 7.43
CA SER A 73 4.43 5.11 8.42
C SER A 73 4.15 3.75 9.05
N PHE A 74 2.87 3.39 9.20
CA PHE A 74 2.44 2.09 9.71
C PHE A 74 2.84 0.98 8.74
N ASP A 75 2.45 1.08 7.48
CA ASP A 75 2.75 0.08 6.45
C ASP A 75 4.26 -0.05 6.21
N GLN A 76 4.97 1.09 6.18
CA GLN A 76 6.42 1.12 6.03
C GLN A 76 7.12 0.41 7.20
N GLY A 77 6.65 0.63 8.43
CA GLY A 77 7.18 -0.02 9.63
C GLY A 77 7.04 -1.55 9.57
N PHE A 78 5.86 -2.04 9.19
CA PHE A 78 5.63 -3.48 9.01
C PHE A 78 6.50 -4.07 7.91
N LEU A 79 6.61 -3.38 6.77
CA LEU A 79 7.43 -3.83 5.65
C LEU A 79 8.92 -3.91 6.04
N HIS A 80 9.44 -2.92 6.77
CA HIS A 80 10.82 -2.94 7.25
C HIS A 80 11.04 -4.08 8.24
N ALA A 81 10.16 -4.24 9.23
CA ALA A 81 10.26 -5.32 10.21
C ALA A 81 10.22 -6.71 9.54
N ALA A 82 9.37 -6.90 8.52
CA ALA A 82 9.33 -8.15 7.75
C ALA A 82 10.61 -8.38 6.94
N CYS A 83 11.19 -7.33 6.36
CA CYS A 83 12.47 -7.40 5.65
C CYS A 83 13.60 -7.79 6.61
N ASP A 84 13.65 -7.20 7.80
CA ASP A 84 14.68 -7.48 8.81
C ASP A 84 14.60 -8.92 9.29
N ARG A 85 13.40 -9.41 9.67
CA ARG A 85 13.20 -10.82 10.07
C ARG A 85 13.57 -11.81 8.97
N SER A 86 13.27 -11.44 7.71
CA SER A 86 13.52 -12.28 6.53
C SER A 86 14.94 -12.13 5.98
N GLU A 87 15.77 -11.25 6.54
CA GLU A 87 17.12 -10.89 6.06
C GLU A 87 17.14 -10.40 4.60
N ILE A 88 16.08 -9.70 4.17
CA ILE A 88 15.95 -9.15 2.81
C ILE A 88 16.58 -7.76 2.76
N LYS A 89 17.79 -7.66 2.22
CA LYS A 89 18.59 -6.42 2.19
C LYS A 89 18.22 -5.46 1.05
N ARG A 90 17.63 -5.96 -0.03
CA ARG A 90 17.32 -5.16 -1.23
C ARG A 90 15.84 -4.83 -1.30
N ASN A 91 15.43 -3.77 -0.62
CA ASN A 91 14.09 -3.21 -0.71
C ASN A 91 13.96 -2.33 -1.97
N PRO A 92 12.97 -2.54 -2.86
CA PRO A 92 12.78 -1.74 -4.07
C PRO A 92 12.11 -0.38 -3.79
N PHE A 93 11.51 -0.21 -2.63
CA PHE A 93 10.93 1.07 -2.24
C PHE A 93 11.99 2.10 -1.87
N HIS A 94 11.63 3.36 -1.94
CA HIS A 94 12.45 4.44 -1.44
C HIS A 94 12.65 4.26 0.08
N PRO A 95 13.89 4.43 0.60
CA PRO A 95 14.18 4.04 1.99
C PRO A 95 13.46 4.87 3.06
N PHE A 96 13.07 6.10 2.75
CA PHE A 96 12.42 7.01 3.70
C PHE A 96 11.30 7.87 3.09
N SER A 97 11.15 7.92 1.76
CA SER A 97 10.06 8.69 1.14
C SER A 97 8.84 7.82 0.95
N THR A 98 7.72 8.30 1.50
CA THR A 98 6.38 7.72 1.31
C THR A 98 5.40 8.81 0.92
N ILE A 99 4.28 8.44 0.35
CA ILE A 99 3.14 9.33 0.16
C ILE A 99 2.03 8.87 1.09
N ASP A 100 1.63 9.75 2.00
CA ASP A 100 0.57 9.46 2.96
C ASP A 100 -0.76 10.07 2.52
N THR A 101 -1.72 9.21 2.20
CA THR A 101 -3.05 9.64 1.75
C THR A 101 -3.89 10.26 2.86
N VAL A 102 -3.55 10.08 4.16
CA VAL A 102 -4.17 10.83 5.28
C VAL A 102 -3.93 12.32 5.10
N SER A 103 -2.67 12.69 4.85
CA SER A 103 -2.29 14.10 4.67
C SER A 103 -2.90 14.69 3.41
N LEU A 104 -2.88 13.94 2.30
CA LEU A 104 -3.48 14.37 1.04
C LEU A 104 -4.99 14.55 1.16
N ALA A 105 -5.69 13.61 1.79
CA ALA A 105 -7.14 13.67 1.99
C ALA A 105 -7.55 14.80 2.95
N ALA A 106 -6.74 15.05 3.99
CA ALA A 106 -6.96 16.19 4.88
C ALA A 106 -6.94 17.52 4.13
N ILE A 107 -5.99 17.68 3.20
CA ILE A 107 -5.87 18.89 2.38
C ILE A 107 -6.98 18.96 1.32
N ALA A 108 -7.24 17.86 0.60
CA ALA A 108 -8.17 17.85 -0.53
C ALA A 108 -9.64 17.83 -0.09
N PHE A 109 -9.97 17.10 0.98
CA PHE A 109 -11.34 16.81 1.40
C PHE A 109 -11.65 17.17 2.85
N GLY A 110 -10.68 17.66 3.62
CA GLY A 110 -10.86 18.05 5.02
C GLY A 110 -11.13 16.87 5.96
N HIS A 111 -10.64 15.67 5.66
CA HIS A 111 -10.84 14.49 6.51
C HIS A 111 -9.65 13.52 6.45
N THR A 112 -9.46 12.75 7.54
CA THR A 112 -8.31 11.85 7.74
C THR A 112 -8.68 10.37 7.84
N VAL A 113 -9.97 10.03 7.93
CA VAL A 113 -10.45 8.64 7.96
C VAL A 113 -10.73 8.17 6.55
N LEU A 114 -10.20 7.00 6.15
CA LEU A 114 -10.27 6.49 4.78
C LEU A 114 -11.69 6.45 4.22
N SER A 115 -12.63 5.87 4.96
CA SER A 115 -14.04 5.74 4.53
C SER A 115 -14.68 7.10 4.25
N GLU A 116 -14.50 8.05 5.17
CA GLU A 116 -15.06 9.39 5.02
C GLU A 116 -14.36 10.19 3.92
N SER A 117 -13.05 10.02 3.78
CA SER A 117 -12.29 10.64 2.71
C SER A 117 -12.74 10.13 1.32
N CYS A 118 -12.99 8.81 1.20
CA CYS A 118 -13.56 8.22 0.00
C CYS A 118 -14.95 8.79 -0.31
N ASN A 119 -15.83 8.83 0.69
CA ASN A 119 -17.20 9.38 0.52
C ASN A 119 -17.16 10.84 0.04
N ARG A 120 -16.33 11.68 0.64
CA ARG A 120 -16.16 13.10 0.23
C ARG A 120 -15.54 13.25 -1.15
N ALA A 121 -14.69 12.30 -1.55
CA ALA A 121 -14.12 12.23 -2.89
C ALA A 121 -15.12 11.70 -3.95
N GLY A 122 -16.33 11.31 -3.56
CA GLY A 122 -17.30 10.68 -4.45
C GLY A 122 -16.93 9.24 -4.84
N LEU A 123 -16.10 8.57 -4.04
CA LEU A 123 -15.73 7.17 -4.20
C LEU A 123 -16.60 6.31 -3.28
N GLU A 124 -17.20 5.27 -3.84
CA GLU A 124 -17.96 4.30 -3.06
C GLU A 124 -17.09 3.62 -2.01
N PHE A 125 -17.58 3.53 -0.77
CA PHE A 125 -16.93 2.81 0.32
C PHE A 125 -17.92 1.89 1.04
N ASP A 126 -17.68 0.59 0.92
CA ASP A 126 -18.49 -0.45 1.57
C ASP A 126 -17.96 -0.72 3.00
N GLN A 127 -18.70 -0.25 4.00
CA GLN A 127 -18.33 -0.42 5.41
C GLN A 127 -18.22 -1.87 5.84
N SER A 128 -18.94 -2.79 5.17
CA SER A 128 -18.88 -4.22 5.49
C SER A 128 -17.54 -4.86 5.10
N LYS A 129 -16.77 -4.20 4.21
CA LYS A 129 -15.45 -4.64 3.75
C LYS A 129 -14.31 -3.86 4.40
N ALA A 130 -14.62 -2.89 5.25
CA ALA A 130 -13.60 -2.15 6.00
C ALA A 130 -12.71 -3.12 6.80
N HIS A 131 -11.44 -2.79 6.92
CA HIS A 131 -10.39 -3.59 7.56
C HIS A 131 -10.00 -4.89 6.82
N GLN A 132 -10.56 -5.15 5.64
CA GLN A 132 -10.02 -6.15 4.74
C GLN A 132 -8.86 -5.52 3.94
N ALA A 133 -7.64 -6.05 4.12
CA ALA A 133 -6.41 -5.44 3.59
C ALA A 133 -6.45 -5.14 2.08
N ALA A 134 -6.98 -6.06 1.27
CA ALA A 134 -7.11 -5.85 -0.17
C ALA A 134 -8.09 -4.73 -0.51
N TYR A 135 -9.21 -4.67 0.20
CA TYR A 135 -10.23 -3.63 0.00
C TYR A 135 -9.69 -2.25 0.39
N ASP A 136 -9.09 -2.13 1.58
CA ASP A 136 -8.55 -0.86 2.06
C ASP A 136 -7.39 -0.37 1.18
N ALA A 137 -6.52 -1.27 0.71
CA ALA A 137 -5.46 -0.94 -0.24
C ALA A 137 -6.02 -0.43 -1.58
N ASN A 138 -7.06 -1.08 -2.12
CA ASN A 138 -7.74 -0.63 -3.34
C ASN A 138 -8.38 0.75 -3.15
N ARG A 139 -9.11 0.97 -2.04
CA ARG A 139 -9.72 2.28 -1.74
C ARG A 139 -8.67 3.37 -1.56
N THR A 140 -7.56 3.07 -0.89
CA THR A 140 -6.42 3.99 -0.74
C THR A 140 -5.82 4.36 -2.09
N ALA A 141 -5.62 3.39 -2.97
CA ALA A 141 -5.10 3.63 -4.32
C ALA A 141 -6.07 4.46 -5.16
N ALA A 142 -7.38 4.15 -5.10
CA ALA A 142 -8.40 4.91 -5.80
C ALA A 142 -8.47 6.37 -5.30
N LEU A 143 -8.40 6.58 -3.98
CA LEU A 143 -8.36 7.90 -3.36
C LEU A 143 -7.13 8.69 -3.79
N PHE A 144 -5.95 8.06 -3.80
CA PHE A 144 -4.72 8.67 -4.27
C PHE A 144 -4.83 9.09 -5.74
N CYS A 145 -5.27 8.18 -6.63
CA CYS A 145 -5.46 8.48 -8.04
C CYS A 145 -6.46 9.65 -8.24
N LYS A 146 -7.55 9.66 -7.50
CA LYS A 146 -8.56 10.74 -7.54
C LYS A 146 -7.95 12.08 -7.17
N ILE A 147 -7.24 12.16 -6.04
CA ILE A 147 -6.62 13.40 -5.57
C ILE A 147 -5.62 13.93 -6.59
N VAL A 148 -4.75 13.06 -7.10
CA VAL A 148 -3.71 13.46 -8.06
C VAL A 148 -4.31 13.89 -9.39
N ASN A 149 -5.30 13.16 -9.91
CA ASN A 149 -5.90 13.45 -11.20
C ASN A 149 -6.77 14.73 -11.19
N GLU A 150 -7.31 15.10 -10.04
CA GLU A 150 -8.12 16.32 -9.89
C GLU A 150 -7.30 17.52 -9.41
N SER A 151 -6.15 17.29 -8.81
CA SER A 151 -5.20 18.35 -8.50
C SER A 151 -4.38 18.67 -9.77
N ASN A 152 -3.94 19.91 -9.90
CA ASN A 152 -3.02 20.31 -10.96
C ASN A 152 -1.57 19.89 -10.67
N PHE A 153 -1.37 18.77 -9.95
CA PHE A 153 -0.04 18.23 -9.71
C PHE A 153 0.49 17.55 -10.97
N GLU A 154 1.57 18.06 -11.52
CA GLU A 154 2.35 17.40 -12.55
C GLU A 154 3.49 16.63 -11.86
N PHE A 155 3.48 15.29 -11.95
CA PHE A 155 4.66 14.50 -11.61
C PHE A 155 5.66 14.63 -12.74
N LEU A 156 6.62 15.54 -12.58
CA LEU A 156 7.73 15.66 -13.51
C LEU A 156 8.64 14.44 -13.38
N SER A 157 8.92 13.77 -14.48
CA SER A 157 9.97 12.78 -14.52
C SER A 157 11.34 13.45 -14.35
N GLU A 158 12.34 12.74 -13.85
CA GLU A 158 13.71 13.25 -13.79
C GLU A 158 14.20 13.72 -15.18
N ARG A 159 13.68 13.14 -16.28
CA ARG A 159 13.96 13.53 -17.66
C ARG A 159 13.39 14.89 -18.02
N ASP A 160 12.25 15.26 -17.44
CA ASP A 160 11.58 16.54 -17.69
C ASP A 160 12.24 17.67 -16.86
N ALA A 161 12.81 17.34 -15.70
CA ALA A 161 13.52 18.29 -14.84
C ALA A 161 14.82 18.80 -15.48
N THR A 162 15.50 17.98 -16.32
CA THR A 162 16.74 18.35 -17.01
C THR A 162 16.53 19.12 -18.32
N ARG A 163 15.28 19.30 -18.78
CA ARG A 163 14.95 20.03 -20.02
C ARG A 163 14.65 21.52 -19.82
N LYS A 164 14.78 22.04 -18.62
CA LYS A 164 14.49 23.46 -18.29
C LYS A 164 15.73 24.35 -18.17
N ASP A 165 16.89 23.89 -18.65
CA ASP A 165 18.11 24.74 -18.79
C ASP A 165 18.39 25.07 -20.24
#